data_e72f30ede7361d58a41899bd46b29726
#
_entry.id   e72f30ede7361d58a41899bd46b29726
#
_cell.length_a   1.000
_cell.length_b   1.000
_cell.length_c   1.000
_cell.angle_alpha   90.00
_cell.angle_beta   90.00
_cell.angle_gamma   90.00
#
_symmetry.space_group_name_H-M   'P 1'
#
loop_
_entity.id
_entity.type
_entity.pdbx_description
1 polymer ?
#
loop_
_entity_poly.entity_id
_entity_poly.type
_entity_poly.pdbx_seq_one_letter_code
_entity_poly.pdbx_strand_id
1 'polypeptide(L)'
;MKTFITDDFLLNSEPARRLYHEYAEGMPIFDYHCHLNPQEIYEDKQFSDIGEAWLAGDHYKWRVMRTCGVPEEYVTGKASFQEKFQRFAAVMPALVGNPIYHWSHLELLRFFGIEELLDPASAPAIWDKANSVLQSPQGTARALITSSKVRALCTTDDPADDLQYHKLLAEDKDFATQVLPTFRPDKILHVENDEYPVYLQKLGAAAGVYIRTLDDVKTALKQRLDYFASCGCRLSDQSFGSPDFTVWDEEAAQEAMNKALNGEKPLDYEVAAYQSLLMDFLGGEYAARGFTMQLHLGALRNLNTLRFRGLGPDVGCDSIGDGIPAASLAALLDRLAVWDALPKSILYTLNASDNEKLIAAAGCFHDGATAGKVQFGSAWWFNDHLDGMEKQLRDLANIGVLSRFVGMLTDSRSFLSYPRHEYFRRILCRVIGGWVADGQAPADYELLGAMVQDICFHNVANFIGIQG
;
A
#
# COMPACT_ATOMS: atom_id res chain seq x y z
N MET A 1 3.48 34.83 -13.64
CA MET A 1 4.10 33.76 -12.80
C MET A 1 3.79 32.41 -13.46
N LYS A 2 4.72 31.46 -13.51
CA LYS A 2 4.37 30.11 -13.98
C LYS A 2 3.46 29.47 -12.93
N THR A 3 2.34 28.87 -13.36
CA THR A 3 1.47 28.04 -12.51
C THR A 3 2.31 26.90 -11.91
N PHE A 4 2.11 26.54 -10.64
CA PHE A 4 2.91 25.54 -9.96
C PHE A 4 2.71 24.14 -10.57
N ILE A 5 1.47 23.65 -10.58
CA ILE A 5 1.11 22.40 -11.24
C ILE A 5 0.69 22.75 -12.67
N THR A 6 1.56 22.52 -13.65
CA THR A 6 1.28 22.68 -15.07
C THR A 6 1.01 21.33 -15.72
N ASP A 7 0.57 21.33 -16.98
CA ASP A 7 0.42 20.08 -17.74
C ASP A 7 1.73 19.28 -17.80
N ASP A 8 2.87 19.98 -17.81
CA ASP A 8 4.22 19.40 -17.81
C ASP A 8 4.85 19.26 -16.41
N PHE A 9 4.03 19.32 -15.34
CA PHE A 9 4.54 19.15 -13.97
C PHE A 9 5.40 17.89 -13.85
N LEU A 10 6.61 18.01 -13.30
CA LEU A 10 7.67 16.98 -13.17
C LEU A 10 8.25 16.45 -14.49
N LEU A 11 7.73 16.80 -15.66
CA LEU A 11 8.23 16.34 -16.95
C LEU A 11 9.38 17.24 -17.42
N ASN A 12 10.60 16.73 -17.35
CA ASN A 12 11.83 17.51 -17.50
C ASN A 12 12.43 17.50 -18.91
N SER A 13 11.88 16.73 -19.84
CA SER A 13 12.38 16.59 -21.20
C SER A 13 11.22 16.43 -22.20
N GLU A 14 11.49 16.67 -23.48
CA GLU A 14 10.49 16.45 -24.53
C GLU A 14 10.08 14.97 -24.62
N PRO A 15 11.00 13.96 -24.59
CA PRO A 15 10.61 12.57 -24.53
C PRO A 15 9.73 12.24 -23.31
N ALA A 16 10.00 12.82 -22.13
CA ALA A 16 9.18 12.61 -20.94
C ALA A 16 7.75 13.10 -21.12
N ARG A 17 7.59 14.30 -21.71
CA ARG A 17 6.26 14.88 -22.02
C ARG A 17 5.50 14.01 -23.00
N ARG A 18 6.16 13.57 -24.08
CA ARG A 18 5.55 12.72 -25.08
C ARG A 18 5.09 11.38 -24.51
N LEU A 19 5.95 10.71 -23.75
CA LEU A 19 5.61 9.44 -23.08
C LEU A 19 4.44 9.59 -22.12
N TYR A 20 4.38 10.71 -21.40
CA TYR A 20 3.29 10.94 -20.46
C TYR A 20 1.97 11.22 -21.20
N HIS A 21 1.93 12.21 -22.06
CA HIS A 21 0.68 12.67 -22.69
C HIS A 21 0.10 11.70 -23.71
N GLU A 22 0.96 10.99 -24.46
CA GLU A 22 0.49 10.06 -25.48
C GLU A 22 0.20 8.64 -24.92
N TYR A 23 0.86 8.21 -23.83
CA TYR A 23 0.80 6.82 -23.37
C TYR A 23 0.37 6.62 -21.91
N ALA A 24 0.81 7.47 -20.97
CA ALA A 24 0.58 7.25 -19.56
C ALA A 24 -0.70 7.90 -19.00
N GLU A 25 -1.01 9.12 -19.42
CA GLU A 25 -2.06 9.98 -18.84
C GLU A 25 -3.46 9.35 -18.95
N GLY A 26 -3.74 8.71 -20.08
CA GLY A 26 -5.04 8.09 -20.36
C GLY A 26 -5.27 6.74 -19.67
N MET A 27 -4.23 6.13 -19.10
CA MET A 27 -4.32 4.78 -18.54
C MET A 27 -5.27 4.71 -17.33
N PRO A 28 -6.06 3.63 -17.21
CA PRO A 28 -6.87 3.41 -16.01
C PRO A 28 -6.00 3.09 -14.80
N ILE A 29 -6.61 3.07 -13.61
CA ILE A 29 -5.94 2.72 -12.35
C ILE A 29 -6.34 1.32 -11.92
N PHE A 30 -5.35 0.53 -11.50
CA PHE A 30 -5.51 -0.62 -10.64
C PHE A 30 -4.74 -0.38 -9.35
N ASP A 31 -5.45 -0.06 -8.27
CA ASP A 31 -4.88 0.18 -6.96
C ASP A 31 -4.85 -1.11 -6.15
N TYR A 32 -3.82 -1.93 -6.34
CA TYR A 32 -3.75 -3.29 -5.82
C TYR A 32 -3.36 -3.39 -4.34
N HIS A 33 -3.21 -2.27 -3.65
CA HIS A 33 -3.08 -2.20 -2.19
C HIS A 33 -3.51 -0.83 -1.68
N CYS A 34 -4.60 -0.78 -0.94
CA CYS A 34 -5.09 0.40 -0.26
C CYS A 34 -5.77 0.03 1.07
N HIS A 35 -6.09 1.05 1.87
CA HIS A 35 -6.79 0.92 3.14
C HIS A 35 -8.16 1.61 3.14
N LEU A 36 -8.78 1.73 1.96
CA LEU A 36 -10.13 2.29 1.86
C LEU A 36 -11.15 1.37 2.54
N ASN A 37 -12.14 1.96 3.19
CA ASN A 37 -13.19 1.21 3.85
C ASN A 37 -14.25 0.75 2.83
N PRO A 38 -14.45 -0.57 2.60
CA PRO A 38 -15.43 -1.07 1.65
C PRO A 38 -16.88 -0.70 2.01
N GLN A 39 -17.20 -0.48 3.29
CA GLN A 39 -18.50 0.03 3.72
C GLN A 39 -18.74 1.44 3.19
N GLU A 40 -17.77 2.34 3.30
CA GLU A 40 -17.88 3.71 2.78
C GLU A 40 -18.06 3.74 1.26
N ILE A 41 -17.45 2.77 0.54
CA ILE A 41 -17.66 2.61 -0.90
C ILE A 41 -19.07 2.09 -1.19
N TYR A 42 -19.53 1.07 -0.46
CA TYR A 42 -20.87 0.50 -0.67
C TYR A 42 -21.99 1.50 -0.39
N GLU A 43 -21.89 2.20 0.73
CA GLU A 43 -22.85 3.21 1.17
C GLU A 43 -22.74 4.53 0.38
N ASP A 44 -21.76 4.62 -0.53
CA ASP A 44 -21.46 5.82 -1.34
C ASP A 44 -21.30 7.08 -0.48
N LYS A 45 -20.41 6.99 0.51
CA LYS A 45 -20.21 8.02 1.54
C LYS A 45 -20.09 9.41 0.93
N GLN A 46 -20.90 10.34 1.44
CA GLN A 46 -20.75 11.77 1.23
C GLN A 46 -19.86 12.36 2.33
N PHE A 47 -18.77 13.03 1.94
CA PHE A 47 -17.88 13.69 2.90
C PHE A 47 -18.50 15.00 3.40
N SER A 48 -18.35 15.27 4.70
CA SER A 48 -18.84 16.52 5.30
C SER A 48 -18.06 17.75 4.76
N ASP A 49 -16.73 17.58 4.64
CA ASP A 49 -15.83 18.62 4.22
C ASP A 49 -14.44 18.07 3.84
N ILE A 50 -13.57 18.93 3.26
CA ILE A 50 -12.20 18.56 2.86
C ILE A 50 -11.31 18.23 4.07
N GLY A 51 -11.60 18.79 5.24
CA GLY A 51 -10.86 18.49 6.46
C GLY A 51 -11.09 17.03 6.89
N GLU A 52 -12.33 16.53 6.84
CA GLU A 52 -12.62 15.11 7.03
C GLU A 52 -11.90 14.26 5.98
N ALA A 53 -12.10 14.55 4.69
CA ALA A 53 -11.56 13.76 3.60
C ALA A 53 -10.02 13.66 3.62
N TRP A 54 -9.33 14.68 4.13
CA TRP A 54 -7.87 14.73 4.19
C TRP A 54 -7.25 14.34 5.52
N LEU A 55 -7.91 14.63 6.65
CA LEU A 55 -7.27 14.62 7.96
C LEU A 55 -7.87 13.61 8.94
N ALA A 56 -8.96 12.91 8.57
CA ALA A 56 -9.56 11.93 9.47
C ALA A 56 -8.66 10.71 9.74
N GLY A 57 -7.84 10.28 8.78
CA GLY A 57 -7.04 9.07 8.89
C GLY A 57 -5.63 9.14 8.28
N ASP A 58 -5.15 10.31 7.86
CA ASP A 58 -3.88 10.45 7.13
C ASP A 58 -2.72 10.73 8.09
N HIS A 59 -2.05 9.69 8.52
CA HIS A 59 -0.89 9.79 9.42
C HIS A 59 0.34 10.48 8.78
N TYR A 60 0.43 10.60 7.45
CA TYR A 60 1.46 11.40 6.76
C TYR A 60 1.26 12.89 7.04
N LYS A 61 0.03 13.40 6.87
CA LYS A 61 -0.33 14.79 7.15
C LYS A 61 -0.20 15.10 8.64
N TRP A 62 -0.63 14.20 9.53
CA TRP A 62 -0.47 14.36 10.97
C TRP A 62 0.99 14.50 11.41
N ARG A 63 1.90 13.73 10.79
CA ARG A 63 3.33 13.80 11.09
C ARG A 63 3.92 15.17 10.78
N VAL A 64 3.65 15.73 9.62
CA VAL A 64 4.18 17.06 9.24
C VAL A 64 3.53 18.18 10.04
N MET A 65 2.24 18.09 10.37
CA MET A 65 1.59 19.04 11.27
C MET A 65 2.29 19.09 12.63
N ARG A 66 2.58 17.93 13.24
CA ARG A 66 3.35 17.85 14.49
C ARG A 66 4.76 18.41 14.35
N THR A 67 5.44 18.11 13.25
CA THR A 67 6.79 18.64 12.98
C THR A 67 6.79 20.16 12.92
N CYS A 68 5.72 20.77 12.44
CA CYS A 68 5.52 22.21 12.41
C CYS A 68 4.94 22.80 13.73
N GLY A 69 4.86 22.00 14.80
CA GLY A 69 4.43 22.48 16.12
C GLY A 69 2.92 22.64 16.30
N VAL A 70 2.10 22.01 15.45
CA VAL A 70 0.64 22.03 15.62
C VAL A 70 0.26 21.21 16.86
N PRO A 71 -0.51 21.77 17.81
CA PRO A 71 -0.97 21.05 18.99
C PRO A 71 -1.82 19.84 18.63
N GLU A 72 -1.73 18.75 19.43
CA GLU A 72 -2.39 17.47 19.15
C GLU A 72 -3.91 17.58 19.02
N GLU A 73 -4.53 18.56 19.71
CA GLU A 73 -5.96 18.85 19.57
C GLU A 73 -6.40 19.08 18.13
N TYR A 74 -5.53 19.70 17.31
CA TYR A 74 -5.77 19.99 15.89
C TYR A 74 -5.21 18.92 14.95
N VAL A 75 -4.59 17.87 15.45
CA VAL A 75 -4.06 16.75 14.65
C VAL A 75 -5.02 15.57 14.76
N THR A 76 -5.00 14.83 15.86
CA THR A 76 -5.89 13.69 16.13
C THR A 76 -6.94 13.99 17.20
N GLY A 77 -6.87 15.15 17.87
CA GLY A 77 -7.77 15.54 18.95
C GLY A 77 -9.16 15.99 18.47
N LYS A 78 -9.89 16.68 19.35
CA LYS A 78 -11.33 16.94 19.20
C LYS A 78 -11.68 18.24 18.44
N ALA A 79 -10.68 19.00 17.97
CA ALA A 79 -10.95 20.19 17.16
C ALA A 79 -11.78 19.81 15.91
N SER A 80 -12.61 20.73 15.43
CA SER A 80 -13.39 20.55 14.20
C SER A 80 -12.48 20.33 12.99
N PHE A 81 -12.98 19.65 11.96
CA PHE A 81 -12.21 19.47 10.72
C PHE A 81 -11.87 20.78 10.04
N GLN A 82 -12.70 21.82 10.17
CA GLN A 82 -12.38 23.16 9.70
C GLN A 82 -11.17 23.76 10.41
N GLU A 83 -11.09 23.66 11.73
CA GLU A 83 -9.93 24.13 12.50
C GLU A 83 -8.68 23.32 12.14
N LYS A 84 -8.79 22.00 12.03
CA LYS A 84 -7.69 21.12 11.58
C LYS A 84 -7.20 21.50 10.19
N PHE A 85 -8.11 21.75 9.24
CA PHE A 85 -7.77 22.20 7.89
C PHE A 85 -7.05 23.56 7.90
N GLN A 86 -7.52 24.53 8.68
CA GLN A 86 -6.84 25.82 8.83
C GLN A 86 -5.41 25.66 9.36
N ARG A 87 -5.19 24.75 10.33
CA ARG A 87 -3.85 24.45 10.85
C ARG A 87 -2.99 23.74 9.81
N PHE A 88 -3.56 22.83 9.04
CA PHE A 88 -2.86 22.19 7.94
C PHE A 88 -2.48 23.22 6.85
N ALA A 89 -3.39 24.10 6.46
CA ALA A 89 -3.11 25.18 5.52
C ALA A 89 -1.98 26.12 6.01
N ALA A 90 -1.93 26.37 7.31
CA ALA A 90 -0.88 27.19 7.91
C ALA A 90 0.52 26.54 7.83
N VAL A 91 0.62 25.21 7.80
CA VAL A 91 1.93 24.53 7.67
C VAL A 91 2.34 24.30 6.21
N MET A 92 1.41 24.37 5.25
CA MET A 92 1.69 24.10 3.84
C MET A 92 2.88 24.87 3.26
N PRO A 93 3.04 26.20 3.51
CA PRO A 93 4.23 26.92 3.00
C PRO A 93 5.56 26.37 3.49
N ALA A 94 5.59 25.75 4.68
CA ALA A 94 6.79 25.11 5.24
C ALA A 94 7.10 23.73 4.61
N LEU A 95 6.16 23.15 3.86
CA LEU A 95 6.28 21.81 3.27
C LEU A 95 6.90 21.80 1.87
N VAL A 96 7.43 22.92 1.37
CA VAL A 96 8.15 22.96 0.09
C VAL A 96 9.29 21.93 0.11
N GLY A 97 9.30 21.00 -0.87
CA GLY A 97 10.22 19.88 -0.92
C GLY A 97 9.69 18.57 -0.29
N ASN A 98 8.59 18.64 0.46
CA ASN A 98 7.92 17.44 0.98
C ASN A 98 6.86 16.94 -0.04
N PRO A 99 6.69 15.63 -0.25
CA PRO A 99 5.71 15.10 -1.21
C PRO A 99 4.26 15.54 -0.90
N ILE A 100 3.90 15.77 0.36
CA ILE A 100 2.57 16.25 0.74
C ILE A 100 2.25 17.61 0.09
N TYR A 101 3.26 18.46 -0.12
CA TYR A 101 3.06 19.72 -0.84
C TYR A 101 2.61 19.47 -2.29
N HIS A 102 3.26 18.53 -2.98
CA HIS A 102 2.89 18.14 -4.34
C HIS A 102 1.52 17.48 -4.38
N TRP A 103 1.31 16.46 -3.53
CA TRP A 103 0.07 15.67 -3.53
C TRP A 103 -1.15 16.52 -3.21
N SER A 104 -1.09 17.37 -2.16
CA SER A 104 -2.22 18.21 -1.78
C SER A 104 -2.63 19.18 -2.89
N HIS A 105 -1.65 19.81 -3.56
CA HIS A 105 -1.98 20.71 -4.67
C HIS A 105 -2.46 19.98 -5.92
N LEU A 106 -1.96 18.76 -6.16
CA LEU A 106 -2.43 17.92 -7.25
C LEU A 106 -3.87 17.44 -7.01
N GLU A 107 -4.19 17.05 -5.76
CA GLU A 107 -5.55 16.70 -5.32
C GLU A 107 -6.50 17.91 -5.46
N LEU A 108 -6.09 19.10 -5.01
CA LEU A 108 -6.86 20.34 -5.19
C LEU A 108 -7.17 20.64 -6.65
N LEU A 109 -6.19 20.49 -7.51
CA LEU A 109 -6.36 20.73 -8.95
C LEU A 109 -7.30 19.69 -9.59
N ARG A 110 -7.07 18.39 -9.33
CA ARG A 110 -7.76 17.32 -10.06
C ARG A 110 -9.21 17.12 -9.63
N PHE A 111 -9.50 17.21 -8.35
CA PHE A 111 -10.86 17.01 -7.84
C PHE A 111 -11.68 18.29 -7.76
N PHE A 112 -11.03 19.42 -7.54
CA PHE A 112 -11.74 20.68 -7.22
C PHE A 112 -11.50 21.81 -8.23
N GLY A 113 -10.59 21.63 -9.20
CA GLY A 113 -10.21 22.67 -10.16
C GLY A 113 -9.59 23.89 -9.47
N ILE A 114 -8.83 23.68 -8.39
CA ILE A 114 -8.19 24.71 -7.59
C ILE A 114 -6.71 24.77 -7.96
N GLU A 115 -6.28 25.88 -8.56
CA GLU A 115 -4.89 26.14 -8.94
C GLU A 115 -4.14 26.98 -7.90
N GLU A 116 -4.87 27.64 -7.00
CA GLU A 116 -4.32 28.47 -5.95
C GLU A 116 -3.50 27.64 -4.97
N LEU A 117 -2.35 28.19 -4.54
CA LEU A 117 -1.55 27.56 -3.49
C LEU A 117 -2.30 27.62 -2.16
N LEU A 118 -2.27 26.49 -1.43
CA LEU A 118 -2.86 26.43 -0.11
C LEU A 118 -1.94 27.08 0.93
N ASP A 119 -2.43 28.15 1.51
CA ASP A 119 -1.80 28.89 2.60
C ASP A 119 -2.87 29.51 3.53
N PRO A 120 -2.52 30.19 4.63
CA PRO A 120 -3.51 30.79 5.52
C PRO A 120 -4.43 31.82 4.85
N ALA A 121 -3.97 32.53 3.80
CA ALA A 121 -4.76 33.55 3.13
C ALA A 121 -5.77 32.92 2.16
N SER A 122 -5.39 31.90 1.43
CA SER A 122 -6.24 31.18 0.46
C SER A 122 -7.15 30.14 1.11
N ALA A 123 -6.82 29.65 2.31
CA ALA A 123 -7.53 28.57 2.98
C ALA A 123 -9.05 28.74 3.07
N PRO A 124 -9.63 29.92 3.39
CA PRO A 124 -11.09 30.07 3.44
C PRO A 124 -11.75 29.86 2.08
N ALA A 125 -11.20 30.41 1.01
CA ALA A 125 -11.75 30.28 -0.33
C ALA A 125 -11.61 28.85 -0.87
N ILE A 126 -10.48 28.20 -0.58
CA ILE A 126 -10.25 26.77 -0.93
C ILE A 126 -11.21 25.89 -0.16
N TRP A 127 -11.43 26.13 1.13
CA TRP A 127 -12.41 25.41 1.95
C TRP A 127 -13.81 25.47 1.32
N ASP A 128 -14.30 26.67 1.00
CA ASP A 128 -15.64 26.86 0.44
C ASP A 128 -15.78 26.16 -0.93
N LYS A 129 -14.79 26.32 -1.80
CA LYS A 129 -14.80 25.74 -3.15
C LYS A 129 -14.72 24.22 -3.13
N ALA A 130 -13.81 23.65 -2.34
CA ALA A 130 -13.66 22.21 -2.21
C ALA A 130 -14.91 21.56 -1.59
N ASN A 131 -15.49 22.18 -0.55
CA ASN A 131 -16.68 21.65 0.08
C ASN A 131 -17.91 21.75 -0.82
N SER A 132 -18.01 22.76 -1.69
CA SER A 132 -19.10 22.80 -2.67
C SER A 132 -19.09 21.61 -3.62
N VAL A 133 -17.92 21.07 -3.97
CA VAL A 133 -17.77 19.84 -4.76
C VAL A 133 -18.04 18.61 -3.93
N LEU A 134 -17.44 18.51 -2.74
CA LEU A 134 -17.62 17.34 -1.85
C LEU A 134 -19.07 17.13 -1.41
N GLN A 135 -19.85 18.21 -1.27
CA GLN A 135 -21.26 18.15 -0.93
C GLN A 135 -22.20 17.98 -2.15
N SER A 136 -21.64 17.87 -3.34
CA SER A 136 -22.35 17.57 -4.58
C SER A 136 -22.29 16.07 -4.92
N PRO A 137 -23.08 15.59 -5.90
CA PRO A 137 -22.98 14.20 -6.36
C PRO A 137 -21.58 13.78 -6.90
N GLN A 138 -20.71 14.75 -7.24
CA GLN A 138 -19.36 14.49 -7.70
C GLN A 138 -18.38 14.21 -6.55
N GLY A 139 -18.75 14.54 -5.32
CA GLY A 139 -17.90 14.41 -4.12
C GLY A 139 -18.13 13.16 -3.30
N THR A 140 -18.95 12.21 -3.77
CA THR A 140 -19.16 10.93 -3.07
C THR A 140 -17.97 9.97 -3.26
N ALA A 141 -17.84 8.98 -2.38
CA ALA A 141 -16.79 7.97 -2.45
C ALA A 141 -16.72 7.29 -3.84
N ARG A 142 -17.87 6.86 -4.38
CA ARG A 142 -17.93 6.23 -5.71
C ARG A 142 -17.64 7.20 -6.84
N ALA A 143 -18.08 8.45 -6.75
CA ALA A 143 -17.80 9.46 -7.75
C ALA A 143 -16.30 9.78 -7.83
N LEU A 144 -15.61 9.88 -6.70
CA LEU A 144 -14.16 10.10 -6.62
C LEU A 144 -13.37 8.92 -7.23
N ILE A 145 -13.78 7.68 -6.94
CA ILE A 145 -13.20 6.47 -7.54
C ILE A 145 -13.41 6.47 -9.07
N THR A 146 -14.64 6.70 -9.51
CA THR A 146 -15.02 6.61 -10.93
C THR A 146 -14.36 7.71 -11.76
N SER A 147 -14.34 8.96 -11.25
CA SER A 147 -13.69 10.10 -11.93
C SER A 147 -12.17 9.90 -12.07
N SER A 148 -11.57 9.12 -11.16
CA SER A 148 -10.15 8.74 -11.21
C SER A 148 -9.88 7.57 -12.17
N LYS A 149 -10.89 7.03 -12.87
CA LYS A 149 -10.78 5.89 -13.79
C LYS A 149 -10.23 4.61 -13.11
N VAL A 150 -10.59 4.38 -11.85
CA VAL A 150 -10.19 3.16 -11.13
C VAL A 150 -10.99 1.98 -11.65
N ARG A 151 -10.32 0.97 -12.18
CA ARG A 151 -10.92 -0.28 -12.67
C ARG A 151 -11.04 -1.32 -11.57
N ALA A 152 -10.03 -1.40 -10.73
CA ALA A 152 -10.02 -2.30 -9.60
C ALA A 152 -9.23 -1.67 -8.43
N LEU A 153 -9.63 -1.99 -7.23
CA LEU A 153 -8.87 -1.70 -6.01
C LEU A 153 -8.93 -2.89 -5.06
N CYS A 154 -7.85 -3.08 -4.31
CA CYS A 154 -7.75 -4.13 -3.30
C CYS A 154 -7.57 -3.50 -1.92
N THR A 155 -8.52 -3.80 -1.04
CA THR A 155 -8.51 -3.34 0.36
C THR A 155 -7.56 -4.21 1.21
N THR A 156 -7.48 -3.96 2.49
CA THR A 156 -6.69 -4.73 3.46
C THR A 156 -7.61 -5.28 4.53
N ASP A 157 -7.79 -6.61 4.58
CA ASP A 157 -8.85 -7.22 5.35
C ASP A 157 -8.33 -8.33 6.28
N ASP A 158 -8.84 -8.33 7.51
CA ASP A 158 -8.47 -9.28 8.54
C ASP A 158 -9.04 -10.68 8.24
N PRO A 159 -8.31 -11.79 8.41
CA PRO A 159 -8.85 -13.14 8.22
C PRO A 159 -10.18 -13.44 8.90
N ALA A 160 -10.47 -12.76 10.01
CA ALA A 160 -11.72 -12.94 10.75
C ALA A 160 -12.89 -12.07 10.26
N ASP A 161 -12.69 -11.25 9.22
CA ASP A 161 -13.74 -10.37 8.68
C ASP A 161 -14.77 -11.13 7.85
N ASP A 162 -16.03 -10.69 7.91
CA ASP A 162 -17.14 -11.33 7.21
C ASP A 162 -17.28 -10.93 5.73
N LEU A 163 -16.50 -9.95 5.29
CA LEU A 163 -16.44 -9.40 3.92
C LEU A 163 -17.84 -9.06 3.35
N GLN A 164 -18.80 -8.68 4.20
CA GLN A 164 -20.15 -8.43 3.76
C GLN A 164 -20.24 -7.35 2.68
N TYR A 165 -19.47 -6.26 2.83
CA TYR A 165 -19.51 -5.15 1.86
C TYR A 165 -18.82 -5.49 0.55
N HIS A 166 -17.79 -6.34 0.56
CA HIS A 166 -17.20 -6.85 -0.69
C HIS A 166 -18.20 -7.69 -1.48
N LYS A 167 -18.98 -8.54 -0.81
CA LYS A 167 -20.03 -9.33 -1.46
C LYS A 167 -21.13 -8.44 -2.05
N LEU A 168 -21.59 -7.44 -1.28
CA LEU A 168 -22.60 -6.50 -1.75
C LEU A 168 -22.09 -5.66 -2.94
N LEU A 169 -20.84 -5.21 -2.91
CA LEU A 169 -20.21 -4.49 -4.02
C LEU A 169 -20.01 -5.36 -5.27
N ALA A 170 -19.70 -6.65 -5.09
CA ALA A 170 -19.57 -7.58 -6.20
C ALA A 170 -20.91 -7.87 -6.91
N GLU A 171 -22.03 -7.73 -6.21
CA GLU A 171 -23.39 -7.87 -6.75
C GLU A 171 -23.93 -6.57 -7.37
N ASP A 172 -23.33 -5.42 -7.05
CA ASP A 172 -23.76 -4.09 -7.50
C ASP A 172 -23.33 -3.84 -8.95
N LYS A 173 -24.29 -3.93 -9.88
CA LYS A 173 -24.03 -3.73 -11.32
C LYS A 173 -23.92 -2.26 -11.73
N ASP A 174 -24.30 -1.34 -10.87
CA ASP A 174 -24.26 0.11 -11.14
C ASP A 174 -22.90 0.69 -10.78
N PHE A 175 -22.03 -0.06 -10.09
CA PHE A 175 -20.68 0.33 -9.76
C PHE A 175 -19.65 -0.56 -10.49
N ALA A 176 -19.01 0.00 -11.52
CA ALA A 176 -18.14 -0.76 -12.43
C ALA A 176 -16.75 -1.09 -11.85
N THR A 177 -16.30 -0.39 -10.80
CA THR A 177 -15.00 -0.65 -10.17
C THR A 177 -15.06 -1.92 -9.34
N GLN A 178 -14.12 -2.84 -9.59
CA GLN A 178 -14.00 -4.05 -8.78
C GLN A 178 -13.34 -3.71 -7.43
N VAL A 179 -14.01 -4.04 -6.33
CA VAL A 179 -13.49 -3.90 -4.97
C VAL A 179 -13.23 -5.29 -4.39
N LEU A 180 -11.96 -5.62 -4.24
CA LEU A 180 -11.52 -6.98 -3.88
C LEU A 180 -10.88 -6.99 -2.49
N PRO A 181 -11.16 -8.00 -1.67
CA PRO A 181 -10.46 -8.15 -0.40
C PRO A 181 -9.03 -8.65 -0.60
N THR A 182 -8.13 -8.26 0.32
CA THR A 182 -6.79 -8.82 0.45
C THR A 182 -6.65 -9.49 1.81
N PHE A 183 -6.14 -10.71 1.83
CA PHE A 183 -5.96 -11.49 3.06
C PHE A 183 -4.76 -11.00 3.87
N ARG A 184 -4.99 -10.30 5.00
CA ARG A 184 -3.93 -9.73 5.85
C ARG A 184 -3.88 -10.39 7.24
N PRO A 185 -3.05 -11.44 7.42
CA PRO A 185 -3.00 -12.23 8.65
C PRO A 185 -2.06 -11.67 9.73
N ASP A 186 -1.71 -10.38 9.72
CA ASP A 186 -0.72 -9.81 10.63
C ASP A 186 -0.99 -10.15 12.11
N LYS A 187 -2.27 -10.09 12.54
CA LYS A 187 -2.61 -10.35 13.94
C LYS A 187 -2.34 -11.78 14.40
N ILE A 188 -2.39 -12.75 13.49
CA ILE A 188 -2.04 -14.13 13.81
C ILE A 188 -0.53 -14.38 13.68
N LEU A 189 0.17 -13.62 12.85
CA LEU A 189 1.61 -13.76 12.66
C LEU A 189 2.43 -13.16 13.82
N HIS A 190 1.86 -12.22 14.57
CA HIS A 190 2.53 -11.53 15.66
C HIS A 190 2.11 -12.13 17.02
N VAL A 191 2.58 -13.35 17.29
CA VAL A 191 2.29 -14.13 18.52
C VAL A 191 2.77 -13.42 19.80
N GLU A 192 3.74 -12.52 19.68
CA GLU A 192 4.29 -11.71 20.76
C GLU A 192 3.37 -10.59 21.26
N ASN A 193 2.29 -10.30 20.54
CA ASN A 193 1.37 -9.23 20.90
C ASN A 193 0.41 -9.65 22.01
N ASP A 194 0.15 -8.75 22.95
CA ASP A 194 -0.74 -9.00 24.11
C ASP A 194 -2.18 -9.36 23.68
N GLU A 195 -2.60 -8.92 22.49
CA GLU A 195 -3.94 -9.15 21.92
C GLU A 195 -4.08 -10.53 21.25
N TYR A 196 -2.99 -11.26 21.06
CA TYR A 196 -2.97 -12.53 20.34
C TYR A 196 -3.98 -13.56 20.87
N PRO A 197 -4.12 -13.82 22.20
CA PRO A 197 -5.09 -14.81 22.70
C PRO A 197 -6.54 -14.45 22.40
N VAL A 198 -6.86 -13.15 22.42
CA VAL A 198 -8.21 -12.64 22.08
C VAL A 198 -8.45 -12.78 20.59
N TYR A 199 -7.43 -12.51 19.78
CA TYR A 199 -7.54 -12.65 18.34
C TYR A 199 -7.73 -14.12 17.90
N LEU A 200 -7.07 -15.09 18.56
CA LEU A 200 -7.30 -16.50 18.30
C LEU A 200 -8.77 -16.92 18.49
N GLN A 201 -9.43 -16.39 19.52
CA GLN A 201 -10.86 -16.64 19.73
C GLN A 201 -11.71 -16.07 18.59
N LYS A 202 -11.42 -14.84 18.14
CA LYS A 202 -12.10 -14.19 17.02
C LYS A 202 -11.91 -15.00 15.72
N LEU A 203 -10.68 -15.39 15.40
CA LEU A 203 -10.36 -16.20 14.23
C LEU A 203 -11.04 -17.56 14.28
N GLY A 204 -10.96 -18.23 15.44
CA GLY A 204 -11.62 -19.53 15.66
C GLY A 204 -13.14 -19.46 15.47
N ALA A 205 -13.78 -18.41 15.99
CA ALA A 205 -15.22 -18.19 15.82
C ALA A 205 -15.57 -17.98 14.33
N ALA A 206 -14.79 -17.17 13.61
CA ALA A 206 -15.01 -16.89 12.19
C ALA A 206 -14.79 -18.14 11.31
N ALA A 207 -13.88 -19.04 11.71
CA ALA A 207 -13.58 -20.29 11.01
C ALA A 207 -14.42 -21.48 11.50
N GLY A 208 -15.13 -21.37 12.61
CA GLY A 208 -15.81 -22.51 13.23
C GLY A 208 -14.83 -23.55 13.81
N VAL A 209 -13.63 -23.15 14.22
CA VAL A 209 -12.56 -24.00 14.74
C VAL A 209 -12.23 -23.60 16.17
N TYR A 210 -12.11 -24.58 17.07
CA TYR A 210 -11.61 -24.31 18.41
C TYR A 210 -10.08 -24.43 18.43
N ILE A 211 -9.39 -23.29 18.47
CA ILE A 211 -7.94 -23.22 18.29
C ILE A 211 -7.21 -23.46 19.61
N ARG A 212 -6.34 -24.48 19.66
CA ARG A 212 -5.43 -24.81 20.77
C ARG A 212 -4.00 -25.11 20.33
N THR A 213 -3.82 -25.52 19.10
CA THR A 213 -2.54 -25.94 18.54
C THR A 213 -2.24 -25.17 17.26
N LEU A 214 -0.99 -25.23 16.79
CA LEU A 214 -0.61 -24.69 15.49
C LEU A 214 -1.42 -25.30 14.32
N ASP A 215 -1.75 -26.59 14.42
CA ASP A 215 -2.55 -27.25 13.39
C ASP A 215 -3.99 -26.76 13.37
N ASP A 216 -4.55 -26.39 14.52
CA ASP A 216 -5.86 -25.72 14.57
C ASP A 216 -5.77 -24.32 13.94
N VAL A 217 -4.68 -23.57 14.17
CA VAL A 217 -4.42 -22.28 13.51
C VAL A 217 -4.36 -22.47 11.99
N LYS A 218 -3.57 -23.42 11.50
CA LYS A 218 -3.47 -23.74 10.06
C LYS A 218 -4.83 -24.10 9.47
N THR A 219 -5.61 -24.91 10.19
CA THR A 219 -6.97 -25.31 9.78
C THR A 219 -7.90 -24.11 9.68
N ALA A 220 -7.89 -23.22 10.67
CA ALA A 220 -8.70 -22.01 10.68
C ALA A 220 -8.30 -21.08 9.53
N LEU A 221 -7.01 -20.83 9.33
CA LEU A 221 -6.50 -19.99 8.24
C LEU A 221 -6.86 -20.55 6.86
N LYS A 222 -6.76 -21.86 6.66
CA LYS A 222 -7.15 -22.51 5.40
C LYS A 222 -8.63 -22.28 5.09
N GLN A 223 -9.52 -22.46 6.05
CA GLN A 223 -10.95 -22.22 5.89
C GLN A 223 -11.23 -20.74 5.57
N ARG A 224 -10.51 -19.81 6.23
CA ARG A 224 -10.66 -18.38 5.94
C ARG A 224 -10.11 -18.01 4.57
N LEU A 225 -9.01 -18.62 4.12
CA LEU A 225 -8.49 -18.44 2.75
C LEU A 225 -9.49 -18.93 1.69
N ASP A 226 -10.14 -20.07 1.91
CA ASP A 226 -11.18 -20.57 1.00
C ASP A 226 -12.37 -19.61 0.94
N TYR A 227 -12.76 -19.06 2.09
CA TYR A 227 -13.80 -18.05 2.17
C TYR A 227 -13.41 -16.75 1.43
N PHE A 228 -12.22 -16.23 1.67
CA PHE A 228 -11.71 -15.05 0.96
C PHE A 228 -11.63 -15.27 -0.55
N ALA A 229 -11.16 -16.44 -0.98
CA ALA A 229 -11.14 -16.82 -2.39
C ALA A 229 -12.53 -16.79 -3.01
N SER A 230 -13.55 -17.27 -2.29
CA SER A 230 -14.95 -17.23 -2.73
C SER A 230 -15.52 -15.80 -2.83
N CYS A 231 -14.94 -14.86 -2.11
CA CYS A 231 -15.26 -13.41 -2.19
C CYS A 231 -14.41 -12.64 -3.21
N GLY A 232 -13.64 -13.33 -4.06
CA GLY A 232 -12.86 -12.70 -5.12
C GLY A 232 -11.43 -12.31 -4.74
N CYS A 233 -10.95 -12.64 -3.53
CA CYS A 233 -9.57 -12.40 -3.11
C CYS A 233 -8.56 -12.99 -4.09
N ARG A 234 -7.50 -12.23 -4.38
CA ARG A 234 -6.38 -12.62 -5.26
C ARG A 234 -5.02 -12.32 -4.65
N LEU A 235 -5.00 -11.65 -3.51
CA LEU A 235 -3.80 -11.11 -2.87
C LEU A 235 -3.78 -11.47 -1.40
N SER A 236 -2.57 -11.66 -0.89
CA SER A 236 -2.31 -11.58 0.55
C SER A 236 -1.36 -10.42 0.84
N ASP A 237 -1.32 -9.99 2.09
CA ASP A 237 -0.49 -8.89 2.55
C ASP A 237 0.00 -9.18 3.96
N GLN A 238 1.29 -9.11 4.19
CA GLN A 238 1.94 -9.35 5.47
C GLN A 238 2.97 -8.27 5.76
N SER A 239 3.05 -7.83 7.01
CA SER A 239 3.99 -6.79 7.43
C SER A 239 4.90 -7.28 8.56
N PHE A 240 6.22 -7.15 8.33
CA PHE A 240 7.23 -7.50 9.31
C PHE A 240 8.25 -6.37 9.49
N GLY A 241 8.72 -6.18 10.72
CA GLY A 241 9.82 -5.26 11.00
C GLY A 241 11.14 -5.82 10.46
N SER A 242 11.71 -6.80 11.15
CA SER A 242 12.92 -7.51 10.75
C SER A 242 12.74 -9.00 11.05
N PRO A 243 12.05 -9.76 10.19
CA PRO A 243 11.78 -11.18 10.43
C PRO A 243 13.07 -12.02 10.34
N ASP A 244 13.15 -13.09 11.11
CA ASP A 244 14.19 -14.10 10.95
C ASP A 244 13.59 -15.42 10.47
N PHE A 245 13.41 -15.53 9.16
CA PHE A 245 12.91 -16.76 8.52
C PHE A 245 13.95 -17.88 8.40
N THR A 246 15.17 -17.69 8.93
CA THR A 246 16.16 -18.79 9.00
C THR A 246 15.84 -19.79 10.11
N VAL A 247 15.08 -19.38 11.11
CA VAL A 247 14.64 -20.23 12.21
C VAL A 247 13.46 -21.07 11.73
N TRP A 248 13.61 -22.40 11.82
CA TRP A 248 12.55 -23.35 11.47
C TRP A 248 12.53 -24.48 12.51
N ASP A 249 11.63 -24.37 13.50
CA ASP A 249 11.53 -25.24 14.67
C ASP A 249 10.07 -25.35 15.13
N GLU A 250 9.46 -26.51 14.91
CA GLU A 250 8.04 -26.74 15.23
C GLU A 250 7.77 -26.73 16.74
N GLU A 251 8.71 -27.25 17.55
CA GLU A 251 8.54 -27.27 19.01
C GLU A 251 8.59 -25.86 19.57
N ALA A 252 9.56 -25.05 19.13
CA ALA A 252 9.67 -23.64 19.52
C ALA A 252 8.47 -22.81 19.08
N ALA A 253 7.94 -23.06 17.89
CA ALA A 253 6.75 -22.39 17.39
C ALA A 253 5.49 -22.71 18.20
N GLN A 254 5.30 -23.99 18.58
CA GLN A 254 4.19 -24.38 19.47
C GLN A 254 4.38 -23.79 20.86
N GLU A 255 5.61 -23.69 21.36
CA GLU A 255 5.90 -23.10 22.66
C GLU A 255 5.63 -21.59 22.67
N ALA A 256 5.94 -20.88 21.57
CA ALA A 256 5.55 -19.47 21.42
C ALA A 256 4.05 -19.28 21.63
N MET A 257 3.24 -20.10 20.97
CA MET A 257 1.78 -20.08 21.10
C MET A 257 1.32 -20.41 22.52
N ASN A 258 1.91 -21.44 23.15
CA ASN A 258 1.57 -21.85 24.52
C ASN A 258 1.82 -20.72 25.51
N LYS A 259 3.00 -20.07 25.43
CA LYS A 259 3.36 -18.93 26.28
C LYS A 259 2.39 -17.78 26.10
N ALA A 260 2.11 -17.39 24.85
CA ALA A 260 1.16 -16.33 24.57
C ALA A 260 -0.23 -16.61 25.14
N LEU A 261 -0.74 -17.85 25.02
CA LEU A 261 -2.02 -18.26 25.61
C LEU A 261 -2.03 -18.24 27.13
N ASN A 262 -0.90 -18.43 27.79
CA ASN A 262 -0.72 -18.36 29.24
C ASN A 262 -0.44 -16.93 29.75
N GLY A 263 -0.37 -15.94 28.86
CA GLY A 263 -0.01 -14.55 29.21
C GLY A 263 1.47 -14.33 29.47
N GLU A 264 2.31 -15.26 29.00
CA GLU A 264 3.77 -15.18 29.06
C GLU A 264 4.31 -14.64 27.73
N LYS A 265 5.45 -13.93 27.80
CA LYS A 265 6.11 -13.44 26.57
C LYS A 265 6.93 -14.56 25.93
N PRO A 266 6.68 -14.89 24.64
CA PRO A 266 7.57 -15.76 23.87
C PRO A 266 8.97 -15.13 23.73
N LEU A 267 10.00 -15.97 23.59
CA LEU A 267 11.35 -15.54 23.24
C LEU A 267 11.43 -15.17 21.77
N ASP A 268 12.36 -14.29 21.39
CA ASP A 268 12.56 -13.87 19.99
C ASP A 268 12.77 -15.06 19.04
N TYR A 269 13.51 -16.08 19.47
CA TYR A 269 13.70 -17.31 18.72
C TYR A 269 12.38 -18.08 18.51
N GLU A 270 11.54 -18.17 19.52
CA GLU A 270 10.23 -18.84 19.44
C GLU A 270 9.27 -18.06 18.52
N VAL A 271 9.30 -16.71 18.58
CA VAL A 271 8.55 -15.85 17.66
C VAL A 271 9.01 -16.06 16.21
N ALA A 272 10.32 -16.10 15.97
CA ALA A 272 10.89 -16.33 14.65
C ALA A 272 10.51 -17.71 14.10
N ALA A 273 10.53 -18.76 14.93
CA ALA A 273 10.09 -20.09 14.56
C ALA A 273 8.59 -20.12 14.19
N TYR A 274 7.76 -19.47 15.01
CA TYR A 274 6.32 -19.37 14.77
C TYR A 274 6.01 -18.64 13.45
N GLN A 275 6.64 -17.49 13.21
CA GLN A 275 6.46 -16.71 11.99
C GLN A 275 6.94 -17.49 10.75
N SER A 276 8.08 -18.17 10.83
CA SER A 276 8.61 -18.97 9.73
C SER A 276 7.68 -20.10 9.34
N LEU A 277 7.19 -20.87 10.30
CA LEU A 277 6.29 -22.01 10.05
C LEU A 277 4.93 -21.57 9.49
N LEU A 278 4.37 -20.48 10.01
CA LEU A 278 3.12 -19.97 9.46
C LEU A 278 3.30 -19.35 8.07
N MET A 279 4.43 -18.67 7.80
CA MET A 279 4.69 -18.12 6.47
C MET A 279 4.94 -19.20 5.43
N ASP A 280 5.61 -20.31 5.77
CA ASP A 280 5.74 -21.48 4.89
C ASP A 280 4.36 -22.08 4.57
N PHE A 281 3.54 -22.30 5.59
CA PHE A 281 2.17 -22.79 5.40
C PHE A 281 1.33 -21.85 4.53
N LEU A 282 1.30 -20.57 4.88
CA LEU A 282 0.52 -19.56 4.15
C LEU A 282 1.00 -19.39 2.71
N GLY A 283 2.32 -19.36 2.47
CA GLY A 283 2.89 -19.29 1.13
C GLY A 283 2.43 -20.43 0.24
N GLY A 284 2.45 -21.66 0.77
CA GLY A 284 1.92 -22.84 0.07
C GLY A 284 0.41 -22.74 -0.23
N GLU A 285 -0.37 -22.28 0.75
CA GLU A 285 -1.82 -22.10 0.57
C GLU A 285 -2.15 -20.95 -0.42
N TYR A 286 -1.30 -19.90 -0.48
CA TYR A 286 -1.42 -18.83 -1.48
C TYR A 286 -1.11 -19.36 -2.90
N ALA A 287 -0.01 -20.11 -3.05
CA ALA A 287 0.34 -20.73 -4.33
C ALA A 287 -0.76 -21.66 -4.84
N ALA A 288 -1.32 -22.50 -3.96
CA ALA A 288 -2.41 -23.43 -4.30
C ALA A 288 -3.69 -22.73 -4.81
N ARG A 289 -3.92 -21.46 -4.39
CA ARG A 289 -5.07 -20.65 -4.81
C ARG A 289 -4.74 -19.64 -5.90
N GLY A 290 -3.48 -19.58 -6.35
CA GLY A 290 -3.02 -18.59 -7.31
C GLY A 290 -3.00 -17.16 -6.77
N PHE A 291 -2.96 -16.97 -5.45
CA PHE A 291 -2.83 -15.66 -4.83
C PHE A 291 -1.43 -15.08 -5.04
N THR A 292 -1.34 -13.78 -5.12
CA THR A 292 -0.07 -13.05 -5.07
C THR A 292 0.22 -12.64 -3.62
N MET A 293 1.37 -13.05 -3.12
CA MET A 293 1.84 -12.72 -1.77
C MET A 293 2.53 -11.37 -1.76
N GLN A 294 2.11 -10.45 -0.88
CA GLN A 294 2.77 -9.16 -0.65
C GLN A 294 3.49 -9.18 0.70
N LEU A 295 4.78 -8.83 0.71
CA LEU A 295 5.61 -8.75 1.91
C LEU A 295 6.07 -7.31 2.13
N HIS A 296 5.54 -6.65 3.15
CA HIS A 296 5.95 -5.32 3.61
C HIS A 296 6.99 -5.46 4.73
N LEU A 297 8.22 -4.99 4.47
CA LEU A 297 9.38 -5.28 5.30
C LEU A 297 10.05 -3.98 5.80
N GLY A 298 10.56 -4.01 7.03
CA GLY A 298 11.44 -2.95 7.54
C GLY A 298 10.74 -1.77 8.22
N ALA A 299 9.49 -1.90 8.64
CA ALA A 299 8.83 -0.86 9.44
C ALA A 299 9.10 -1.03 10.93
N LEU A 300 9.61 0.02 11.59
CA LEU A 300 9.66 0.14 13.04
C LEU A 300 8.40 0.83 13.52
N ARG A 301 7.52 0.09 14.19
CA ARG A 301 6.20 0.56 14.62
C ARG A 301 6.23 1.17 16.01
N ASN A 302 5.39 2.19 16.22
CA ASN A 302 5.01 2.72 17.55
C ASN A 302 6.20 3.19 18.40
N LEU A 303 7.22 3.84 17.82
CA LEU A 303 8.45 4.22 18.53
C LEU A 303 8.25 5.19 19.68
N ASN A 304 7.16 5.96 19.67
CA ASN A 304 6.83 6.86 20.77
C ASN A 304 5.82 6.20 21.71
N THR A 305 6.32 5.54 22.76
CA THR A 305 5.50 4.83 23.73
C THR A 305 4.42 5.71 24.39
N LEU A 306 4.72 6.99 24.68
CA LEU A 306 3.76 7.92 25.27
C LEU A 306 2.59 8.16 24.29
N ARG A 307 2.89 8.37 23.02
CA ARG A 307 1.87 8.57 21.98
C ARG A 307 1.07 7.30 21.75
N PHE A 308 1.73 6.16 21.66
CA PHE A 308 1.08 4.87 21.48
C PHE A 308 0.08 4.57 22.62
N ARG A 309 0.45 4.82 23.89
CA ARG A 309 -0.46 4.64 25.04
C ARG A 309 -1.65 5.58 25.02
N GLY A 310 -1.46 6.80 24.50
CA GLY A 310 -2.52 7.81 24.49
C GLY A 310 -3.42 7.80 23.25
N LEU A 311 -2.89 7.42 22.10
CA LEU A 311 -3.54 7.57 20.79
C LEU A 311 -3.71 6.25 20.03
N GLY A 312 -3.00 5.18 20.41
CA GLY A 312 -3.00 3.90 19.70
C GLY A 312 -1.99 3.84 18.54
N PRO A 313 -2.09 2.80 17.69
CA PRO A 313 -1.25 2.61 16.52
C PRO A 313 -1.61 3.57 15.36
N ASP A 314 -0.77 3.58 14.33
CA ASP A 314 -0.98 4.29 13.06
C ASP A 314 -1.20 5.80 13.19
N VAL A 315 -0.58 6.42 14.19
CA VAL A 315 -0.71 7.86 14.46
C VAL A 315 0.47 8.69 13.95
N GLY A 316 1.30 8.14 13.07
CA GLY A 316 2.47 8.81 12.48
C GLY A 316 3.72 8.77 13.37
N CYS A 317 3.82 7.77 14.26
CA CYS A 317 4.95 7.53 15.17
C CYS A 317 5.80 6.31 14.80
N ASP A 318 5.77 5.92 13.54
CA ASP A 318 6.56 4.82 12.98
C ASP A 318 7.82 5.35 12.29
N SER A 319 8.77 4.49 12.01
CA SER A 319 10.05 4.83 11.36
C SER A 319 10.56 3.73 10.45
N ILE A 320 11.63 4.04 9.75
CA ILE A 320 12.41 3.10 8.92
C ILE A 320 13.27 2.22 9.84
N GLY A 321 13.25 0.91 9.60
CA GLY A 321 14.08 -0.06 10.30
C GLY A 321 15.50 -0.20 9.73
N ASP A 322 16.33 -0.98 10.41
CA ASP A 322 17.76 -1.14 10.10
C ASP A 322 18.05 -1.96 8.82
N GLY A 323 17.04 -2.46 8.18
CA GLY A 323 17.17 -3.28 6.98
C GLY A 323 16.87 -4.77 7.22
N ILE A 324 16.65 -5.46 6.11
CA ILE A 324 16.26 -6.86 6.10
C ILE A 324 17.47 -7.74 5.83
N PRO A 325 17.78 -8.75 6.66
CA PRO A 325 18.82 -9.71 6.34
C PRO A 325 18.44 -10.50 5.07
N ALA A 326 19.28 -10.43 4.04
CA ALA A 326 19.02 -11.12 2.78
C ALA A 326 18.86 -12.64 2.98
N ALA A 327 19.62 -13.22 3.91
CA ALA A 327 19.52 -14.64 4.26
C ALA A 327 18.15 -15.03 4.84
N SER A 328 17.53 -14.14 5.62
CA SER A 328 16.19 -14.36 6.16
C SER A 328 15.15 -14.47 5.05
N LEU A 329 15.09 -13.48 4.16
CA LEU A 329 14.17 -13.50 3.03
C LEU A 329 14.43 -14.70 2.11
N ALA A 330 15.70 -14.98 1.78
CA ALA A 330 16.09 -16.10 0.95
C ALA A 330 15.65 -17.44 1.56
N ALA A 331 15.74 -17.61 2.87
CA ALA A 331 15.31 -18.84 3.57
C ALA A 331 13.81 -19.12 3.38
N LEU A 332 12.95 -18.11 3.46
CA LEU A 332 11.51 -18.26 3.20
C LEU A 332 11.25 -18.62 1.73
N LEU A 333 11.82 -17.84 0.80
CA LEU A 333 11.57 -18.03 -0.63
C LEU A 333 12.11 -19.38 -1.13
N ASP A 334 13.28 -19.80 -0.61
CA ASP A 334 13.91 -21.08 -0.97
C ASP A 334 13.08 -22.28 -0.48
N ARG A 335 12.63 -22.27 0.77
CA ARG A 335 11.77 -23.35 1.29
C ARG A 335 10.50 -23.49 0.45
N LEU A 336 9.84 -22.39 0.12
CA LEU A 336 8.65 -22.42 -0.74
C LEU A 336 8.98 -22.90 -2.16
N ALA A 337 10.13 -22.50 -2.72
CA ALA A 337 10.56 -22.91 -4.04
C ALA A 337 10.91 -24.41 -4.11
N VAL A 338 11.59 -24.96 -3.10
CA VAL A 338 11.93 -26.39 -3.01
C VAL A 338 10.69 -27.30 -3.08
N TRP A 339 9.56 -26.82 -2.53
CA TRP A 339 8.30 -27.56 -2.54
C TRP A 339 7.38 -27.22 -3.72
N ASP A 340 7.90 -26.46 -4.71
CA ASP A 340 7.08 -25.94 -5.82
C ASP A 340 5.83 -25.18 -5.34
N ALA A 341 5.98 -24.51 -4.22
CA ALA A 341 4.91 -23.82 -3.49
C ALA A 341 5.15 -22.30 -3.36
N LEU A 342 6.15 -21.76 -4.08
CA LEU A 342 6.41 -20.32 -4.09
C LEU A 342 5.32 -19.59 -4.90
N PRO A 343 4.47 -18.76 -4.28
CA PRO A 343 3.48 -17.98 -5.01
C PRO A 343 4.15 -16.84 -5.80
N LYS A 344 3.40 -16.23 -6.72
CA LYS A 344 3.75 -14.89 -7.21
C LYS A 344 3.90 -13.97 -6.01
N SER A 345 4.97 -13.19 -5.96
CA SER A 345 5.30 -12.40 -4.77
C SER A 345 5.71 -10.98 -5.12
N ILE A 346 5.35 -10.03 -4.25
CA ILE A 346 5.77 -8.62 -4.34
C ILE A 346 6.43 -8.26 -3.01
N LEU A 347 7.67 -7.79 -3.09
CA LEU A 347 8.50 -7.43 -1.94
C LEU A 347 8.58 -5.91 -1.83
N TYR A 348 8.25 -5.37 -0.67
CA TYR A 348 8.38 -3.95 -0.36
C TYR A 348 9.39 -3.76 0.77
N THR A 349 10.17 -2.70 0.70
CA THR A 349 11.00 -2.29 1.82
C THR A 349 10.77 -0.84 2.18
N LEU A 350 10.80 -0.56 3.48
CA LEU A 350 10.77 0.81 3.98
C LEU A 350 12.16 1.45 3.97
N ASN A 351 13.22 0.63 4.04
CA ASN A 351 14.60 1.10 3.98
C ASN A 351 15.12 1.08 2.53
N ALA A 352 15.24 2.24 1.90
CA ALA A 352 15.70 2.36 0.52
C ALA A 352 17.13 1.81 0.27
N SER A 353 17.93 1.58 1.33
CA SER A 353 19.24 0.90 1.20
C SER A 353 19.12 -0.60 0.92
N ASP A 354 17.91 -1.17 1.08
CA ASP A 354 17.63 -2.57 0.81
C ASP A 354 17.12 -2.83 -0.62
N ASN A 355 16.84 -1.78 -1.41
CA ASN A 355 16.27 -1.93 -2.75
C ASN A 355 17.06 -2.94 -3.59
N GLU A 356 18.35 -2.67 -3.80
CA GLU A 356 19.23 -3.50 -4.63
C GLU A 356 19.34 -4.93 -4.11
N LYS A 357 19.40 -5.08 -2.78
CA LYS A 357 19.46 -6.38 -2.11
C LYS A 357 18.21 -7.21 -2.36
N LEU A 358 17.01 -6.61 -2.22
CA LEU A 358 15.74 -7.30 -2.44
C LEU A 358 15.51 -7.62 -3.92
N ILE A 359 15.89 -6.72 -4.83
CA ILE A 359 15.81 -6.96 -6.27
C ILE A 359 16.74 -8.13 -6.67
N ALA A 360 17.97 -8.14 -6.15
CA ALA A 360 18.91 -9.23 -6.40
C ALA A 360 18.42 -10.58 -5.85
N ALA A 361 17.86 -10.57 -4.63
CA ALA A 361 17.25 -11.77 -4.03
C ALA A 361 16.06 -12.27 -4.87
N ALA A 362 15.16 -11.39 -5.29
CA ALA A 362 14.03 -11.73 -6.16
C ALA A 362 14.46 -12.41 -7.46
N GLY A 363 15.57 -11.92 -8.04
CA GLY A 363 16.16 -12.48 -9.26
C GLY A 363 16.56 -13.95 -9.17
N CYS A 364 16.80 -14.46 -7.95
CA CYS A 364 17.16 -15.87 -7.73
C CYS A 364 15.96 -16.84 -7.83
N PHE A 365 14.72 -16.34 -7.78
CA PHE A 365 13.52 -17.17 -7.64
C PHE A 365 12.55 -17.08 -8.83
N HIS A 366 13.02 -16.65 -9.99
CA HIS A 366 12.24 -16.72 -11.23
C HIS A 366 12.28 -18.14 -11.82
N ASP A 367 11.11 -18.67 -12.19
CA ASP A 367 10.97 -20.05 -12.69
C ASP A 367 10.84 -20.17 -14.21
N GLY A 368 10.80 -19.04 -14.94
CA GLY A 368 10.61 -19.01 -16.39
C GLY A 368 9.17 -19.28 -16.87
N ALA A 369 8.27 -19.71 -15.99
CA ALA A 369 6.85 -19.91 -16.30
C ALA A 369 6.04 -18.62 -16.10
N THR A 370 6.37 -17.84 -15.08
CA THR A 370 5.71 -16.56 -14.77
C THR A 370 6.71 -15.43 -14.90
N ALA A 371 6.47 -14.50 -15.86
CA ALA A 371 7.31 -13.33 -16.02
C ALA A 371 7.29 -12.47 -14.75
N GLY A 372 8.48 -12.22 -14.18
CA GLY A 372 8.61 -11.45 -12.96
C GLY A 372 7.92 -12.08 -11.73
N LYS A 373 8.01 -13.41 -11.57
CA LYS A 373 7.33 -14.16 -10.49
C LYS A 373 7.55 -13.57 -9.09
N VAL A 374 8.74 -13.08 -8.80
CA VAL A 374 9.04 -12.33 -7.60
C VAL A 374 9.38 -10.90 -7.98
N GLN A 375 8.52 -9.98 -7.61
CA GLN A 375 8.62 -8.56 -7.94
C GLN A 375 9.27 -7.78 -6.79
N PHE A 376 10.00 -6.71 -7.13
CA PHE A 376 10.25 -5.63 -6.19
C PHE A 376 9.16 -4.58 -6.40
N GLY A 377 8.44 -4.25 -5.34
CA GLY A 377 7.25 -3.40 -5.39
C GLY A 377 7.55 -1.91 -5.55
N SER A 378 6.50 -1.09 -5.53
CA SER A 378 6.63 0.37 -5.60
C SER A 378 7.37 0.94 -4.39
N ALA A 379 7.91 2.15 -4.56
CA ALA A 379 8.49 2.91 -3.45
C ALA A 379 7.43 3.10 -2.37
N TRP A 380 7.64 2.48 -1.21
CA TRP A 380 6.63 2.36 -0.16
C TRP A 380 6.82 3.41 0.93
N TRP A 381 5.72 4.02 1.39
CA TRP A 381 5.58 4.91 2.54
C TRP A 381 6.60 6.05 2.56
N PHE A 382 7.69 5.97 3.36
CA PHE A 382 8.72 7.02 3.43
C PHE A 382 9.53 7.19 2.14
N ASN A 383 9.41 6.27 1.19
CA ASN A 383 10.02 6.34 -0.14
C ASN A 383 9.02 6.80 -1.23
N ASP A 384 7.73 6.99 -0.88
CA ASP A 384 6.69 7.45 -1.82
C ASP A 384 6.83 8.96 -2.06
N HIS A 385 7.90 9.35 -2.77
CA HIS A 385 8.22 10.71 -3.16
C HIS A 385 9.13 10.70 -4.40
N LEU A 386 9.35 11.87 -5.01
CA LEU A 386 10.08 11.99 -6.27
C LEU A 386 11.41 11.21 -6.28
N ASP A 387 12.30 11.52 -5.34
CA ASP A 387 13.64 10.91 -5.30
C ASP A 387 13.59 9.42 -4.95
N GLY A 388 12.69 9.02 -4.04
CA GLY A 388 12.50 7.62 -3.66
C GLY A 388 11.96 6.77 -4.81
N MET A 389 10.97 7.28 -5.55
CA MET A 389 10.44 6.62 -6.75
C MET A 389 11.48 6.56 -7.88
N GLU A 390 12.20 7.66 -8.15
CA GLU A 390 13.27 7.64 -9.16
C GLU A 390 14.35 6.62 -8.79
N LYS A 391 14.78 6.57 -7.52
CA LYS A 391 15.75 5.59 -7.05
C LYS A 391 15.22 4.16 -7.25
N GLN A 392 14.01 3.86 -6.80
CA GLN A 392 13.38 2.54 -6.93
C GLN A 392 13.31 2.08 -8.40
N LEU A 393 12.86 2.95 -9.31
CA LEU A 393 12.76 2.64 -10.74
C LEU A 393 14.13 2.38 -11.37
N ARG A 394 15.15 3.16 -10.99
CA ARG A 394 16.53 3.00 -11.48
C ARG A 394 17.19 1.74 -10.93
N ASP A 395 17.04 1.46 -9.64
CA ASP A 395 17.57 0.24 -9.01
C ASP A 395 16.95 -1.00 -9.69
N LEU A 396 15.62 -0.98 -9.91
CA LEU A 396 14.91 -2.05 -10.60
C LEU A 396 15.34 -2.21 -12.07
N ALA A 397 15.58 -1.12 -12.78
CA ALA A 397 16.07 -1.16 -14.15
C ALA A 397 17.50 -1.73 -14.23
N ASN A 398 18.38 -1.39 -13.28
CA ASN A 398 19.78 -1.78 -13.27
C ASN A 398 20.01 -3.24 -12.92
N ILE A 399 19.20 -3.82 -12.03
CA ILE A 399 19.42 -5.17 -11.45
C ILE A 399 18.34 -6.15 -11.90
N GLY A 400 17.10 -5.67 -12.11
CA GLY A 400 15.96 -6.46 -12.55
C GLY A 400 15.55 -6.13 -13.98
N VAL A 401 14.23 -6.19 -14.25
CA VAL A 401 13.63 -5.89 -15.56
C VAL A 401 12.47 -4.92 -15.40
N LEU A 402 12.73 -3.62 -15.55
CA LEU A 402 11.74 -2.56 -15.28
C LEU A 402 10.44 -2.75 -16.10
N SER A 403 10.51 -3.22 -17.35
CA SER A 403 9.32 -3.43 -18.18
C SER A 403 8.33 -4.47 -17.63
N ARG A 404 8.73 -5.25 -16.63
CA ARG A 404 7.86 -6.23 -15.95
C ARG A 404 7.31 -5.72 -14.60
N PHE A 405 7.65 -4.51 -14.22
CA PHE A 405 7.21 -3.92 -12.98
C PHE A 405 5.69 -3.78 -12.91
N VAL A 406 5.10 -4.15 -11.77
CA VAL A 406 3.64 -4.11 -11.53
C VAL A 406 3.09 -2.70 -11.23
N GLY A 407 3.95 -1.69 -11.21
CA GLY A 407 3.53 -0.29 -11.10
C GLY A 407 3.17 0.18 -9.69
N MET A 408 2.38 1.25 -9.65
CA MET A 408 2.03 2.02 -8.45
C MET A 408 0.80 1.46 -7.75
N LEU A 409 0.77 1.63 -6.43
CA LEU A 409 -0.37 1.49 -5.53
C LEU A 409 -0.45 2.73 -4.62
N THR A 410 -1.60 3.00 -4.00
CA THR A 410 -1.72 4.20 -3.15
C THR A 410 -1.31 3.99 -1.70
N ASP A 411 -1.48 2.80 -1.16
CA ASP A 411 -1.34 2.53 0.29
C ASP A 411 -2.11 3.55 1.15
N SER A 412 -3.26 4.00 0.68
CA SER A 412 -3.96 5.16 1.25
C SER A 412 -5.29 4.81 1.89
N ARG A 413 -5.65 5.63 2.90
CA ARG A 413 -6.97 5.65 3.54
C ARG A 413 -7.88 6.74 2.98
N SER A 414 -7.40 7.57 2.03
CA SER A 414 -8.15 8.70 1.49
C SER A 414 -8.60 8.47 0.06
N PHE A 415 -9.87 8.71 -0.21
CA PHE A 415 -10.46 8.66 -1.56
C PHE A 415 -9.90 9.76 -2.50
N LEU A 416 -9.21 10.76 -1.95
CA LEU A 416 -8.55 11.81 -2.71
C LEU A 416 -7.11 11.48 -3.13
N SER A 417 -6.61 10.26 -2.85
CA SER A 417 -5.20 9.90 -3.09
C SER A 417 -4.89 9.37 -4.50
N TYR A 418 -5.88 9.19 -5.37
CA TYR A 418 -5.66 8.68 -6.73
C TYR A 418 -4.74 9.54 -7.61
N PRO A 419 -4.61 10.87 -7.44
CA PRO A 419 -3.58 11.66 -8.12
C PRO A 419 -2.14 11.20 -7.85
N ARG A 420 -1.88 10.35 -6.86
CA ARG A 420 -0.57 9.71 -6.68
C ARG A 420 -0.21 8.78 -7.84
N HIS A 421 -1.19 8.14 -8.50
CA HIS A 421 -0.94 7.39 -9.74
C HIS A 421 -0.48 8.33 -10.86
N GLU A 422 -1.07 9.50 -11.01
CA GLU A 422 -0.58 10.52 -11.93
C GLU A 422 0.84 10.96 -11.57
N TYR A 423 1.11 11.23 -10.30
CA TYR A 423 2.43 11.61 -9.79
C TYR A 423 3.49 10.56 -10.15
N PHE A 424 3.20 9.29 -9.89
CA PHE A 424 4.07 8.18 -10.27
C PHE A 424 4.29 8.09 -11.79
N ARG A 425 3.23 8.20 -12.60
CA ARG A 425 3.31 8.13 -14.07
C ARG A 425 4.19 9.23 -14.64
N ARG A 426 4.12 10.42 -14.08
CA ARG A 426 5.00 11.54 -14.45
C ARG A 426 6.45 11.25 -14.10
N ILE A 427 6.73 10.67 -12.94
CA ILE A 427 8.07 10.27 -12.53
C ILE A 427 8.59 9.13 -13.40
N LEU A 428 7.79 8.12 -13.70
CA LEU A 428 8.15 7.03 -14.63
C LEU A 428 8.56 7.59 -16.00
N CYS A 429 7.72 8.44 -16.58
CA CYS A 429 7.99 9.07 -17.87
C CYS A 429 9.20 10.03 -17.81
N ARG A 430 9.42 10.72 -16.68
CA ARG A 430 10.60 11.53 -16.42
C ARG A 430 11.89 10.69 -16.43
N VAL A 431 11.88 9.52 -15.81
CA VAL A 431 13.04 8.60 -15.77
C VAL A 431 13.33 8.05 -17.16
N ILE A 432 12.33 7.46 -17.82
CA ILE A 432 12.50 6.86 -19.16
C ILE A 432 12.83 7.92 -20.20
N GLY A 433 12.10 9.04 -20.20
CA GLY A 433 12.36 10.14 -21.12
C GLY A 433 13.72 10.81 -20.90
N GLY A 434 14.24 10.80 -19.65
CA GLY A 434 15.60 11.20 -19.33
C GLY A 434 16.62 10.28 -19.99
N TRP A 435 16.44 8.97 -19.95
CA TRP A 435 17.32 8.02 -20.66
C TRP A 435 17.35 8.25 -22.17
N VAL A 436 16.19 8.59 -22.77
CA VAL A 436 16.15 8.94 -24.21
C VAL A 436 16.93 10.24 -24.46
N ALA A 437 16.69 11.27 -23.66
CA ALA A 437 17.35 12.57 -23.82
C ALA A 437 18.88 12.47 -23.64
N ASP A 438 19.35 11.57 -22.77
CA ASP A 438 20.78 11.33 -22.49
C ASP A 438 21.41 10.29 -23.45
N GLY A 439 20.66 9.74 -24.41
CA GLY A 439 21.14 8.73 -25.35
C GLY A 439 21.35 7.34 -24.74
N GLN A 440 20.77 7.06 -23.58
CA GLN A 440 20.83 5.76 -22.89
C GLN A 440 19.76 4.79 -23.38
N ALA A 441 18.69 5.29 -23.99
CA ALA A 441 17.61 4.50 -24.58
C ALA A 441 17.27 5.02 -25.99
N PRO A 442 16.78 4.15 -26.91
CA PRO A 442 16.38 4.58 -28.24
C PRO A 442 15.12 5.47 -28.17
N ALA A 443 14.99 6.43 -29.08
CA ALA A 443 13.77 7.23 -29.23
C ALA A 443 12.66 6.46 -29.98
N ASP A 444 12.46 5.20 -29.59
CA ASP A 444 11.40 4.32 -30.10
C ASP A 444 10.16 4.43 -29.20
N TYR A 445 9.24 5.29 -29.59
CA TYR A 445 8.06 5.58 -28.78
C TYR A 445 6.98 4.48 -28.84
N GLU A 446 7.00 3.59 -29.83
CA GLU A 446 6.14 2.41 -29.79
C GLU A 446 6.60 1.44 -28.71
N LEU A 447 7.89 1.14 -28.66
CA LEU A 447 8.50 0.30 -27.63
C LEU A 447 8.34 0.91 -26.22
N LEU A 448 8.75 2.16 -26.05
CA LEU A 448 8.75 2.81 -24.74
C LEU A 448 7.35 3.15 -24.26
N GLY A 449 6.44 3.50 -25.18
CA GLY A 449 5.03 3.75 -24.88
C GLY A 449 4.32 2.49 -24.41
N ALA A 450 4.51 1.35 -25.10
CA ALA A 450 4.00 0.07 -24.64
C ALA A 450 4.52 -0.30 -23.25
N MET A 451 5.83 -0.13 -22.99
CA MET A 451 6.43 -0.35 -21.68
C MET A 451 5.79 0.52 -20.60
N VAL A 452 5.55 1.79 -20.89
CA VAL A 452 4.90 2.72 -19.94
C VAL A 452 3.46 2.29 -19.65
N GLN A 453 2.68 1.90 -20.67
CA GLN A 453 1.31 1.41 -20.49
C GLN A 453 1.27 0.10 -19.69
N ASP A 454 2.19 -0.81 -19.95
CA ASP A 454 2.34 -2.06 -19.21
C ASP A 454 2.60 -1.80 -17.73
N ILE A 455 3.54 -0.92 -17.39
CA ILE A 455 3.85 -0.56 -16.01
C ILE A 455 2.68 0.19 -15.35
N CYS A 456 1.98 1.05 -16.09
CA CYS A 456 0.88 1.84 -15.55
C CYS A 456 -0.37 1.01 -15.24
N PHE A 457 -0.57 -0.15 -15.92
CA PHE A 457 -1.80 -0.92 -15.76
C PHE A 457 -1.69 -2.41 -16.16
N HIS A 458 -1.19 -2.75 -17.34
CA HIS A 458 -1.36 -4.10 -17.88
C HIS A 458 -0.58 -5.15 -17.08
N ASN A 459 0.62 -4.81 -16.60
CA ASN A 459 1.43 -5.75 -15.84
C ASN A 459 0.72 -6.19 -14.56
N VAL A 460 0.18 -5.27 -13.77
CA VAL A 460 -0.49 -5.63 -12.52
C VAL A 460 -1.80 -6.40 -12.80
N ALA A 461 -2.58 -5.98 -13.80
CA ALA A 461 -3.81 -6.67 -14.16
C ALA A 461 -3.54 -8.14 -14.57
N ASN A 462 -2.53 -8.36 -15.40
CA ASN A 462 -2.11 -9.70 -15.81
C ASN A 462 -1.49 -10.50 -14.64
N PHE A 463 -0.66 -9.86 -13.82
CA PHE A 463 0.05 -10.50 -12.72
C PHE A 463 -0.92 -11.01 -11.64
N ILE A 464 -1.95 -10.23 -11.31
CA ILE A 464 -2.97 -10.61 -10.33
C ILE A 464 -4.07 -11.45 -10.96
N GLY A 465 -4.26 -11.38 -12.29
CA GLY A 465 -5.26 -12.16 -13.02
C GLY A 465 -6.64 -11.53 -12.96
N ILE A 466 -6.72 -10.21 -13.02
CA ILE A 466 -7.97 -9.45 -13.10
C ILE A 466 -8.13 -8.98 -14.55
N GLN A 467 -9.26 -9.32 -15.16
CA GLN A 467 -9.59 -8.82 -16.50
C GLN A 467 -10.01 -7.35 -16.39
N GLY A 468 -9.32 -6.48 -17.15
CA GLY A 468 -9.60 -5.05 -17.23
C GLY A 468 -10.84 -4.72 -18.05
#